data_4d34438ae2ad76c3fe62bf86cadb6fca
#
_entry.id   4d34438ae2ad76c3fe62bf86cadb6fca
#
_cell.length_a   1.000
_cell.length_b   1.000
_cell.length_c   1.000
_cell.angle_alpha   90.00
_cell.angle_beta   90.00
_cell.angle_gamma   90.00
#
_symmetry.space_group_name_H-M   'P 1'
#
loop_
_entity.id
_entity.type
_entity.pdbx_description
1 polymer ?
#
loop_
_entity_poly.entity_id
_entity_poly.type
_entity_poly.pdbx_seq_one_letter_code
_entity_poly.pdbx_strand_id
1 'polypeptide(L)'
;MGPLSGLRIVEMAGIGPAPFCGMLLADLGAEVIRVDRLTAADLGFDIDPRFDFPNRSKRAIAVDLKSPAGVALVKELIASADALIEGFRPGVMERLGLGPEVCQALNPRLVFGRMTGWGQEGPLRGRAGHDINYISLTGTLSAIGPKDGAPVVPLNLIGDFGGGALYLALGLLAALHETKASGKGQVVDAAMVDGVASLMTMHFGYLQAGFWRNARGENAVDGGSPYYSTYLTRDGKYMAVGAVEKRFFGQLLQRLGLANAGLPDQNDRSRWDELRARLAEVFASKTRDEWTRVFEGSDACVSPVLDMEECVDDPHLAARGTFVRRDGAIEPGPAPRFSRTQAEISRSPVEPRADTRGALAAWGLAQARIDELAAAGVIAPG
;
A
#
# COMPACT_ATOMS: atom_id res chain seq x y z
N MET A 1 -6.93 12.31 -18.78
CA MET A 1 -8.01 11.63 -18.00
C MET A 1 -7.56 10.19 -17.70
N GLY A 2 -7.58 9.79 -16.47
CA GLY A 2 -7.19 8.46 -16.02
C GLY A 2 -8.22 7.38 -16.38
N PRO A 3 -7.86 6.09 -16.19
CA PRO A 3 -8.74 4.96 -16.55
C PRO A 3 -10.03 4.88 -15.73
N LEU A 4 -10.11 5.55 -14.58
CA LEU A 4 -11.29 5.59 -13.70
C LEU A 4 -12.05 6.91 -13.78
N SER A 5 -11.81 7.73 -14.81
CA SER A 5 -12.53 8.99 -15.00
C SER A 5 -14.03 8.76 -15.07
N GLY A 6 -14.80 9.55 -14.30
CA GLY A 6 -16.24 9.44 -14.16
C GLY A 6 -16.69 8.52 -13.01
N LEU A 7 -15.77 7.79 -12.34
CA LEU A 7 -16.08 7.05 -11.13
C LEU A 7 -16.09 7.99 -9.92
N ARG A 8 -17.11 7.91 -9.09
CA ARG A 8 -17.32 8.75 -7.90
C ARG A 8 -17.27 7.93 -6.63
N ILE A 9 -16.40 8.31 -5.71
CA ILE A 9 -16.13 7.57 -4.48
C ILE A 9 -16.28 8.49 -3.26
N VAL A 10 -17.05 8.05 -2.29
CA VAL A 10 -17.07 8.66 -0.94
C VAL A 10 -16.10 7.88 -0.07
N GLU A 11 -15.15 8.55 0.56
CA GLU A 11 -14.21 7.96 1.51
C GLU A 11 -14.45 8.52 2.91
N MET A 12 -14.73 7.66 3.88
CA MET A 12 -14.74 8.07 5.29
C MET A 12 -13.31 8.19 5.79
N ALA A 13 -12.96 9.35 6.34
CA ALA A 13 -11.59 9.63 6.78
C ALA A 13 -11.09 8.61 7.81
N GLY A 14 -9.86 8.15 7.61
CA GLY A 14 -9.17 7.17 8.43
C GLY A 14 -7.67 7.28 8.29
N ILE A 15 -6.95 6.23 8.71
CA ILE A 15 -5.49 6.10 8.60
C ILE A 15 -5.12 4.81 7.87
N GLY A 16 -3.89 4.75 7.34
CA GLY A 16 -3.30 3.55 6.77
C GLY A 16 -3.96 3.10 5.46
N PRO A 17 -4.52 1.89 5.40
CA PRO A 17 -4.90 1.24 4.14
C PRO A 17 -6.07 1.89 3.41
N ALA A 18 -7.09 2.38 4.10
CA ALA A 18 -8.25 2.98 3.43
C ALA A 18 -7.90 4.27 2.69
N PRO A 19 -7.18 5.25 3.28
CA PRO A 19 -6.69 6.42 2.55
C PRO A 19 -5.76 6.06 1.39
N PHE A 20 -4.88 5.08 1.56
CA PHE A 20 -3.99 4.65 0.48
C PHE A 20 -4.78 4.02 -0.69
N CYS A 21 -5.80 3.22 -0.42
CA CYS A 21 -6.71 2.71 -1.46
C CYS A 21 -7.39 3.86 -2.20
N GLY A 22 -7.97 4.83 -1.48
CA GLY A 22 -8.60 6.00 -2.09
C GLY A 22 -7.64 6.84 -2.92
N MET A 23 -6.38 7.01 -2.48
CA MET A 23 -5.33 7.68 -3.25
C MET A 23 -5.05 6.97 -4.58
N LEU A 24 -4.88 5.64 -4.55
CA LEU A 24 -4.65 4.87 -5.78
C LEU A 24 -5.77 5.05 -6.79
N LEU A 25 -7.03 5.00 -6.34
CA LEU A 25 -8.18 5.19 -7.22
C LEU A 25 -8.29 6.64 -7.72
N ALA A 26 -7.96 7.62 -6.88
CA ALA A 26 -7.94 9.04 -7.25
C ALA A 26 -6.83 9.35 -8.27
N ASP A 27 -5.62 8.84 -8.09
CA ASP A 27 -4.52 8.96 -9.06
C ASP A 27 -4.86 8.31 -10.40
N LEU A 28 -5.72 7.28 -10.40
CA LEU A 28 -6.26 6.66 -11.61
C LEU A 28 -7.43 7.45 -12.23
N GLY A 29 -7.82 8.57 -11.65
CA GLY A 29 -8.80 9.50 -12.21
C GLY A 29 -10.20 9.40 -11.60
N ALA A 30 -10.43 8.60 -10.57
CA ALA A 30 -11.69 8.63 -9.83
C ALA A 30 -11.86 9.96 -9.08
N GLU A 31 -13.08 10.48 -9.02
CA GLU A 31 -13.43 11.60 -8.15
C GLU A 31 -13.67 11.07 -6.73
N VAL A 32 -12.72 11.35 -5.84
CA VAL A 32 -12.80 10.92 -4.43
C VAL A 32 -13.09 12.12 -3.55
N ILE A 33 -14.17 12.05 -2.77
CA ILE A 33 -14.50 13.00 -1.72
C ILE A 33 -14.29 12.34 -0.36
N ARG A 34 -13.34 12.88 0.42
CA ARG A 34 -13.05 12.42 1.78
C ARG A 34 -13.90 13.17 2.77
N VAL A 35 -14.59 12.44 3.64
CA VAL A 35 -15.45 12.96 4.70
C VAL A 35 -14.70 12.91 6.02
N ASP A 36 -14.23 14.06 6.48
CA ASP A 36 -13.55 14.26 7.75
C ASP A 36 -14.51 14.74 8.84
N ARG A 37 -14.08 14.66 10.09
CA ARG A 37 -14.78 15.23 11.23
C ARG A 37 -14.51 16.75 11.32
N LEU A 38 -15.44 17.52 11.90
CA LEU A 38 -15.20 18.93 12.20
C LEU A 38 -14.01 19.14 13.15
N THR A 39 -13.80 18.23 14.09
CA THR A 39 -12.65 18.24 14.99
C THR A 39 -11.67 17.17 14.54
N ALA A 40 -10.41 17.52 14.32
CA ALA A 40 -9.36 16.58 13.97
C ALA A 40 -9.32 15.41 14.97
N ALA A 41 -9.11 14.21 14.47
CA ALA A 41 -8.86 13.06 15.33
C ALA A 41 -7.42 13.14 15.86
N ASP A 42 -7.23 12.79 17.14
CA ASP A 42 -5.89 12.52 17.67
C ASP A 42 -5.44 11.16 17.12
N LEU A 43 -4.49 11.19 16.21
CA LEU A 43 -3.92 9.99 15.55
C LEU A 43 -2.58 9.58 16.17
N GLY A 44 -2.14 10.27 17.24
CA GLY A 44 -0.87 10.00 17.94
C GLY A 44 0.36 10.54 17.23
N PHE A 45 0.23 11.21 16.10
CA PHE A 45 1.27 11.93 15.37
C PHE A 45 0.67 13.15 14.67
N ASP A 46 1.46 14.21 14.58
CA ASP A 46 1.11 15.43 13.88
C ASP A 46 2.01 15.56 12.66
N ILE A 47 1.43 15.57 11.47
CA ILE A 47 2.13 15.76 10.21
C ILE A 47 1.50 16.94 9.47
N ASP A 48 2.35 17.80 8.91
CA ASP A 48 1.86 18.86 8.01
C ASP A 48 1.04 18.21 6.87
N PRO A 49 -0.22 18.62 6.68
CA PRO A 49 -1.11 18.04 5.66
C PRO A 49 -0.50 17.96 4.26
N ARG A 50 0.45 18.84 3.92
CA ARG A 50 1.17 18.81 2.64
C ARG A 50 1.93 17.51 2.38
N PHE A 51 2.32 16.80 3.45
CA PHE A 51 3.06 15.55 3.38
C PHE A 51 2.20 14.31 3.64
N ASP A 52 0.91 14.49 3.84
CA ASP A 52 -0.04 13.37 3.96
C ASP A 52 -0.43 12.82 2.58
N PHE A 53 0.58 12.33 1.85
CA PHE A 53 0.45 11.86 0.47
C PHE A 53 -0.65 10.82 0.23
N PRO A 54 -1.02 9.93 1.16
CA PRO A 54 -2.19 9.07 0.98
C PRO A 54 -3.50 9.83 0.76
N ASN A 55 -3.54 11.12 1.02
CA ASN A 55 -4.71 11.99 0.80
C ASN A 55 -4.58 12.90 -0.43
N ARG A 56 -3.54 12.75 -1.26
CA ARG A 56 -3.42 13.47 -2.53
C ARG A 56 -4.50 13.06 -3.55
N SER A 57 -4.71 13.87 -4.53
CA SER A 57 -5.68 13.71 -5.63
C SER A 57 -7.14 13.68 -5.18
N LYS A 58 -7.43 13.82 -3.88
CA LYS A 58 -8.77 13.81 -3.31
C LYS A 58 -9.27 15.23 -3.01
N ARG A 59 -10.60 15.40 -2.97
CA ARG A 59 -11.26 16.51 -2.30
C ARG A 59 -11.54 16.12 -0.84
N ALA A 60 -11.61 17.10 0.05
CA ALA A 60 -11.92 16.85 1.46
C ALA A 60 -13.04 17.78 1.94
N ILE A 61 -13.91 17.25 2.79
CA ILE A 61 -14.95 18.01 3.48
C ILE A 61 -14.91 17.68 4.97
N ALA A 62 -15.19 18.68 5.81
CA ALA A 62 -15.33 18.46 7.23
C ALA A 62 -16.81 18.57 7.65
N VAL A 63 -17.35 17.52 8.26
CA VAL A 63 -18.78 17.35 8.55
C VAL A 63 -19.02 16.91 10.01
N ASP A 64 -20.04 17.48 10.65
CA ASP A 64 -20.50 17.00 11.94
C ASP A 64 -21.36 15.72 11.80
N LEU A 65 -20.72 14.57 11.90
CA LEU A 65 -21.39 13.27 11.86
C LEU A 65 -22.21 12.92 13.12
N LYS A 66 -22.19 13.77 14.16
CA LYS A 66 -23.07 13.63 15.32
C LYS A 66 -24.42 14.31 15.08
N SER A 67 -24.47 15.21 14.13
CA SER A 67 -25.69 15.90 13.71
C SER A 67 -26.49 15.05 12.73
N PRO A 68 -27.82 14.93 12.87
CA PRO A 68 -28.67 14.32 11.85
C PRO A 68 -28.53 14.95 10.47
N ALA A 69 -28.30 16.27 10.41
CA ALA A 69 -28.09 16.98 9.15
C ALA A 69 -26.76 16.61 8.48
N GLY A 70 -25.68 16.36 9.26
CA GLY A 70 -24.41 15.87 8.73
C GLY A 70 -24.51 14.45 8.17
N VAL A 71 -25.21 13.57 8.87
CA VAL A 71 -25.50 12.21 8.38
C VAL A 71 -26.34 12.27 7.10
N ALA A 72 -27.34 13.17 7.03
CA ALA A 72 -28.15 13.37 5.85
C ALA A 72 -27.30 13.87 4.66
N LEU A 73 -26.36 14.79 4.88
CA LEU A 73 -25.43 15.24 3.85
C LEU A 73 -24.62 14.06 3.30
N VAL A 74 -24.05 13.21 4.16
CA VAL A 74 -23.25 12.06 3.70
C VAL A 74 -24.12 11.07 2.92
N LYS A 75 -25.38 10.86 3.31
CA LYS A 75 -26.34 10.06 2.55
C LYS A 75 -26.63 10.68 1.16
N GLU A 76 -26.73 12.00 1.07
CA GLU A 76 -26.89 12.74 -0.19
C GLU A 76 -25.70 12.52 -1.13
N LEU A 77 -24.46 12.52 -0.60
CA LEU A 77 -23.25 12.19 -1.39
C LEU A 77 -23.26 10.74 -1.87
N ILE A 78 -23.58 9.79 -0.97
CA ILE A 78 -23.65 8.35 -1.25
C ILE A 78 -24.67 8.02 -2.33
N ALA A 79 -25.82 8.71 -2.34
CA ALA A 79 -26.88 8.48 -3.33
C ALA A 79 -26.39 8.66 -4.80
N SER A 80 -25.33 9.43 -5.02
CA SER A 80 -24.73 9.68 -6.33
C SER A 80 -23.33 9.08 -6.50
N ALA A 81 -22.85 8.29 -5.55
CA ALA A 81 -21.55 7.64 -5.60
C ALA A 81 -21.62 6.24 -6.21
N ASP A 82 -20.54 5.81 -6.84
CA ASP A 82 -20.39 4.43 -7.33
C ASP A 82 -19.85 3.51 -6.22
N ALA A 83 -18.98 4.06 -5.35
CA ALA A 83 -18.43 3.32 -4.23
C ALA A 83 -18.31 4.17 -2.96
N LEU A 84 -18.29 3.49 -1.82
CA LEU A 84 -17.93 4.04 -0.52
C LEU A 84 -16.78 3.24 0.06
N ILE A 85 -15.80 3.94 0.64
CA ILE A 85 -14.67 3.35 1.37
C ILE A 85 -14.76 3.77 2.82
N GLU A 86 -14.68 2.79 3.75
CA GLU A 86 -14.55 3.07 5.17
C GLU A 86 -13.52 2.14 5.82
N GLY A 87 -12.88 2.61 6.88
CA GLY A 87 -11.88 1.87 7.64
C GLY A 87 -12.17 1.85 9.14
N PHE A 88 -13.43 1.96 9.54
CA PHE A 88 -13.84 1.94 10.95
C PHE A 88 -13.97 0.51 11.48
N ARG A 89 -13.97 0.38 12.79
CA ARG A 89 -14.28 -0.90 13.42
C ARG A 89 -15.72 -1.34 13.09
N PRO A 90 -15.97 -2.65 12.97
CA PRO A 90 -17.31 -3.18 12.71
C PRO A 90 -18.40 -2.56 13.60
N GLY A 91 -19.53 -2.21 13.01
CA GLY A 91 -20.65 -1.58 13.69
C GLY A 91 -20.58 -0.06 13.86
N VAL A 92 -19.49 0.60 13.50
CA VAL A 92 -19.39 2.08 13.59
C VAL A 92 -20.27 2.74 12.55
N MET A 93 -20.20 2.32 11.29
CA MET A 93 -21.03 2.87 10.22
C MET A 93 -22.53 2.63 10.48
N GLU A 94 -22.87 1.47 11.02
CA GLU A 94 -24.24 1.15 11.41
C GLU A 94 -24.76 2.09 12.50
N ARG A 95 -23.95 2.38 13.55
CA ARG A 95 -24.31 3.35 14.60
C ARG A 95 -24.45 4.78 14.10
N LEU A 96 -23.71 5.14 13.05
CA LEU A 96 -23.85 6.45 12.38
C LEU A 96 -25.09 6.50 11.47
N GLY A 97 -25.80 5.40 11.28
CA GLY A 97 -26.91 5.31 10.33
C GLY A 97 -26.46 5.35 8.86
N LEU A 98 -25.19 4.92 8.62
CA LEU A 98 -24.52 4.84 7.32
C LEU A 98 -24.05 3.40 7.02
N GLY A 99 -24.63 2.40 7.68
CA GLY A 99 -24.32 0.98 7.42
C GLY A 99 -24.73 0.54 6.00
N PRO A 100 -24.21 -0.62 5.55
CA PRO A 100 -24.43 -1.11 4.19
C PRO A 100 -25.91 -1.20 3.80
N GLU A 101 -26.77 -1.70 4.66
CA GLU A 101 -28.21 -1.83 4.39
C GLU A 101 -28.86 -0.48 4.09
N VAL A 102 -28.54 0.55 4.90
CA VAL A 102 -29.05 1.91 4.68
C VAL A 102 -28.53 2.51 3.41
N CYS A 103 -27.22 2.38 3.15
CA CYS A 103 -26.59 2.97 1.97
C CYS A 103 -27.05 2.28 0.68
N GLN A 104 -27.22 0.97 0.67
CA GLN A 104 -27.70 0.23 -0.50
C GLN A 104 -29.22 0.41 -0.74
N ALA A 105 -30.00 0.70 0.32
CA ALA A 105 -31.38 1.10 0.13
C ALA A 105 -31.50 2.48 -0.57
N LEU A 106 -30.54 3.40 -0.31
CA LEU A 106 -30.45 4.70 -0.99
C LEU A 106 -29.91 4.59 -2.42
N ASN A 107 -28.91 3.74 -2.61
CA ASN A 107 -28.25 3.51 -3.87
C ASN A 107 -28.00 2.00 -4.06
N PRO A 108 -28.92 1.28 -4.72
CA PRO A 108 -28.80 -0.17 -4.93
C PRO A 108 -27.58 -0.60 -5.75
N ARG A 109 -26.92 0.35 -6.41
CA ARG A 109 -25.69 0.11 -7.21
C ARG A 109 -24.41 0.36 -6.42
N LEU A 110 -24.50 0.87 -5.19
CA LEU A 110 -23.34 1.23 -4.40
C LEU A 110 -22.48 0.02 -4.06
N VAL A 111 -21.19 0.10 -4.38
CA VAL A 111 -20.19 -0.84 -3.87
C VAL A 111 -19.67 -0.29 -2.54
N PHE A 112 -19.84 -1.07 -1.46
CA PHE A 112 -19.48 -0.66 -0.10
C PHE A 112 -18.20 -1.36 0.34
N GLY A 113 -17.05 -0.68 0.30
CA GLY A 113 -15.74 -1.20 0.70
C GLY A 113 -15.47 -1.01 2.19
N ARG A 114 -15.23 -2.12 2.90
CA ARG A 114 -14.92 -2.16 4.34
C ARG A 114 -13.49 -2.62 4.55
N MET A 115 -12.62 -1.73 5.00
CA MET A 115 -11.23 -2.02 5.33
C MET A 115 -11.09 -2.25 6.82
N THR A 116 -10.68 -3.45 7.21
CA THR A 116 -10.41 -3.78 8.60
C THR A 116 -9.16 -4.64 8.76
N GLY A 117 -8.63 -4.73 9.97
CA GLY A 117 -7.53 -5.64 10.26
C GLY A 117 -7.98 -7.10 10.35
N TRP A 118 -9.12 -7.33 11.04
CA TRP A 118 -9.58 -8.66 11.44
C TRP A 118 -10.80 -9.18 10.67
N GLY A 119 -11.40 -8.38 9.78
CA GLY A 119 -12.65 -8.69 9.10
C GLY A 119 -13.89 -8.25 9.88
N GLN A 120 -15.07 -8.41 9.23
CA GLN A 120 -16.36 -8.09 9.82
C GLN A 120 -16.85 -9.18 10.79
N GLU A 121 -16.29 -10.38 10.71
CA GLU A 121 -16.66 -11.55 11.48
C GLU A 121 -15.47 -12.08 12.30
N GLY A 122 -15.70 -13.11 13.09
CA GLY A 122 -14.68 -13.76 13.89
C GLY A 122 -14.45 -13.12 15.28
N PRO A 123 -13.69 -13.81 16.14
CA PRO A 123 -13.55 -13.44 17.57
C PRO A 123 -12.75 -12.13 17.78
N LEU A 124 -11.92 -11.72 16.81
CA LEU A 124 -11.08 -10.53 16.91
C LEU A 124 -11.69 -9.29 16.23
N ARG A 125 -12.83 -9.39 15.55
CA ARG A 125 -13.44 -8.31 14.76
C ARG A 125 -13.55 -6.96 15.47
N GLY A 126 -13.75 -6.96 16.78
CA GLY A 126 -13.88 -5.74 17.61
C GLY A 126 -12.58 -5.29 18.29
N ARG A 127 -11.48 -6.04 18.09
CA ARG A 127 -10.21 -5.73 18.76
C ARG A 127 -9.41 -4.69 18.00
N ALA A 128 -8.65 -3.88 18.75
CA ALA A 128 -7.65 -3.01 18.17
C ALA A 128 -6.47 -3.83 17.64
N GLY A 129 -5.80 -3.31 16.62
CA GLY A 129 -4.58 -3.87 16.06
C GLY A 129 -4.04 -2.92 15.00
N HIS A 130 -2.80 -3.16 14.62
CA HIS A 130 -2.09 -2.49 13.53
C HIS A 130 -1.41 -3.54 12.65
N ASP A 131 -0.80 -3.13 11.54
CA ASP A 131 -0.12 -3.99 10.57
C ASP A 131 0.61 -5.17 11.22
N ILE A 132 1.52 -4.88 12.15
CA ILE A 132 2.32 -5.91 12.83
C ILE A 132 1.48 -7.01 13.50
N ASN A 133 0.30 -6.66 14.03
CA ASN A 133 -0.58 -7.62 14.66
C ASN A 133 -1.28 -8.52 13.63
N TYR A 134 -1.61 -7.97 12.47
CA TYR A 134 -2.27 -8.72 11.39
C TYR A 134 -1.30 -9.68 10.70
N ILE A 135 -0.09 -9.22 10.40
CA ILE A 135 0.94 -10.07 9.80
C ILE A 135 1.51 -11.13 10.76
N SER A 136 1.38 -10.91 12.09
CA SER A 136 1.87 -11.89 13.07
C SER A 136 1.04 -13.16 13.12
N LEU A 137 -0.29 -13.07 12.96
CA LEU A 137 -1.18 -14.23 13.02
C LEU A 137 -1.19 -15.06 11.73
N THR A 138 -0.81 -14.46 10.60
CA THR A 138 -0.80 -15.14 9.29
C THR A 138 0.47 -15.97 9.03
N GLY A 139 1.39 -16.01 10.00
CA GLY A 139 2.70 -16.65 9.82
C GLY A 139 3.74 -15.78 9.09
N THR A 140 3.32 -14.66 8.49
CA THR A 140 4.16 -13.80 7.68
C THR A 140 5.31 -13.18 8.46
N LEU A 141 5.01 -12.57 9.61
CA LEU A 141 6.03 -11.93 10.44
C LEU A 141 7.07 -12.95 10.92
N SER A 142 6.66 -14.16 11.27
CA SER A 142 7.59 -15.20 11.73
C SER A 142 8.56 -15.65 10.65
N ALA A 143 8.19 -15.50 9.36
CA ALA A 143 9.02 -15.89 8.22
C ALA A 143 10.06 -14.83 7.81
N ILE A 144 9.98 -13.59 8.34
CA ILE A 144 10.82 -12.46 7.93
C ILE A 144 11.87 -12.16 9.00
N GLY A 145 13.15 -12.14 8.60
CA GLY A 145 14.27 -11.78 9.46
C GLY A 145 15.40 -12.81 9.44
N PRO A 146 16.48 -12.56 10.20
CA PRO A 146 17.64 -13.43 10.24
C PRO A 146 17.36 -14.75 10.97
N LYS A 147 18.15 -15.79 10.63
CA LYS A 147 18.06 -17.13 11.21
C LYS A 147 18.08 -17.14 12.74
N ASP A 148 19.05 -16.47 13.32
CA ASP A 148 19.31 -16.48 14.78
C ASP A 148 18.81 -15.22 15.50
N GLY A 149 17.90 -14.45 14.84
CA GLY A 149 17.39 -13.20 15.36
C GLY A 149 15.87 -13.19 15.57
N ALA A 150 15.37 -12.09 16.12
CA ALA A 150 13.93 -11.84 16.19
C ALA A 150 13.33 -11.65 14.78
N PRO A 151 12.02 -11.89 14.59
CA PRO A 151 11.32 -11.45 13.40
C PRO A 151 11.53 -9.95 13.16
N VAL A 152 11.75 -9.57 11.91
CA VAL A 152 11.97 -8.16 11.51
C VAL A 152 10.67 -7.55 11.02
N VAL A 153 10.32 -6.38 11.55
CA VAL A 153 9.11 -5.64 11.14
C VAL A 153 9.37 -5.02 9.75
N PRO A 154 8.58 -5.39 8.72
CA PRO A 154 8.80 -4.92 7.34
C PRO A 154 8.09 -3.59 7.07
N LEU A 155 8.19 -2.60 7.98
CA LEU A 155 7.33 -1.41 8.01
C LEU A 155 5.84 -1.81 8.11
N ASN A 156 4.93 -0.99 7.61
CA ASN A 156 3.51 -1.32 7.46
C ASN A 156 3.14 -1.62 5.98
N LEU A 157 4.11 -2.15 5.22
CA LEU A 157 3.92 -2.38 3.79
C LEU A 157 3.11 -3.64 3.49
N ILE A 158 3.21 -4.66 4.35
CA ILE A 158 2.61 -5.97 4.07
C ILE A 158 1.15 -6.02 4.51
N GLY A 159 0.83 -5.60 5.75
CA GLY A 159 -0.52 -5.60 6.27
C GLY A 159 -1.37 -4.47 5.70
N ASP A 160 -0.98 -3.23 5.98
CA ASP A 160 -1.76 -2.06 5.60
C ASP A 160 -1.88 -1.90 4.08
N PHE A 161 -0.76 -1.99 3.37
CA PHE A 161 -0.77 -1.66 1.94
C PHE A 161 -0.90 -2.90 1.06
N GLY A 162 -0.04 -3.90 1.19
CA GLY A 162 -0.06 -5.11 0.36
C GLY A 162 -1.32 -5.94 0.56
N GLY A 163 -1.60 -6.38 1.78
CA GLY A 163 -2.76 -7.21 2.14
C GLY A 163 -4.05 -6.42 2.35
N GLY A 164 -3.97 -5.13 2.67
CA GLY A 164 -5.11 -4.27 2.92
C GLY A 164 -5.53 -3.45 1.70
N ALA A 165 -4.86 -2.32 1.48
CA ALA A 165 -5.27 -1.33 0.50
C ALA A 165 -5.38 -1.86 -0.93
N LEU A 166 -4.40 -2.68 -1.37
CA LEU A 166 -4.43 -3.26 -2.71
C LEU A 166 -5.55 -4.27 -2.87
N TYR A 167 -5.85 -5.08 -1.85
CA TYR A 167 -6.98 -6.02 -1.88
C TYR A 167 -8.32 -5.29 -1.84
N LEU A 168 -8.44 -4.20 -1.07
CA LEU A 168 -9.63 -3.35 -1.13
C LEU A 168 -9.82 -2.75 -2.53
N ALA A 169 -8.77 -2.18 -3.13
CA ALA A 169 -8.84 -1.62 -4.47
C ALA A 169 -9.24 -2.68 -5.51
N LEU A 170 -8.64 -3.87 -5.45
CA LEU A 170 -9.01 -5.01 -6.31
C LEU A 170 -10.47 -5.41 -6.12
N GLY A 171 -10.92 -5.54 -4.87
CA GLY A 171 -12.30 -5.90 -4.54
C GLY A 171 -13.31 -4.87 -5.02
N LEU A 172 -13.04 -3.57 -4.82
CA LEU A 172 -13.88 -2.48 -5.31
C LEU A 172 -13.99 -2.51 -6.84
N LEU A 173 -12.87 -2.63 -7.56
CA LEU A 173 -12.87 -2.66 -9.02
C LEU A 173 -13.58 -3.91 -9.57
N ALA A 174 -13.41 -5.07 -8.95
CA ALA A 174 -14.13 -6.29 -9.31
C ALA A 174 -15.64 -6.14 -9.09
N ALA A 175 -16.05 -5.60 -7.93
CA ALA A 175 -17.46 -5.38 -7.61
C ALA A 175 -18.09 -4.31 -8.52
N LEU A 176 -17.36 -3.23 -8.84
CA LEU A 176 -17.82 -2.21 -9.80
C LEU A 176 -17.96 -2.79 -11.22
N HIS A 177 -17.06 -3.70 -11.61
CA HIS A 177 -17.19 -4.41 -12.89
C HIS A 177 -18.46 -5.28 -12.91
N GLU A 178 -18.71 -6.03 -11.86
CA GLU A 178 -19.90 -6.88 -11.72
C GLU A 178 -21.17 -6.04 -11.70
N THR A 179 -21.20 -4.91 -10.99
CA THR A 179 -22.32 -3.98 -10.91
C THR A 179 -22.74 -3.44 -12.29
N LYS A 180 -21.80 -3.32 -13.25
CA LYS A 180 -22.15 -2.92 -14.63
C LYS A 180 -23.05 -3.94 -15.34
N ALA A 181 -22.89 -5.21 -15.01
CA ALA A 181 -23.68 -6.30 -15.57
C ALA A 181 -24.99 -6.54 -14.80
N SER A 182 -24.93 -6.61 -13.48
CA SER A 182 -26.09 -6.94 -12.63
C SER A 182 -26.97 -5.74 -12.31
N GLY A 183 -26.40 -4.53 -12.31
CA GLY A 183 -27.07 -3.33 -11.81
C GLY A 183 -27.13 -3.25 -10.28
N LYS A 184 -26.47 -4.15 -9.56
CA LYS A 184 -26.53 -4.26 -8.11
C LYS A 184 -25.14 -4.06 -7.50
N GLY A 185 -25.04 -3.21 -6.50
CA GLY A 185 -23.85 -3.08 -5.66
C GLY A 185 -23.75 -4.21 -4.63
N GLN A 186 -22.62 -4.27 -3.95
CA GLN A 186 -22.36 -5.26 -2.91
C GLN A 186 -21.40 -4.73 -1.86
N VAL A 187 -21.29 -5.43 -0.73
CA VAL A 187 -20.28 -5.16 0.30
C VAL A 187 -19.01 -5.92 -0.06
N VAL A 188 -17.88 -5.25 0.04
CA VAL A 188 -16.54 -5.81 -0.06
C VAL A 188 -15.91 -5.76 1.33
N ASP A 189 -15.80 -6.89 2.01
CA ASP A 189 -15.06 -7.03 3.27
C ASP A 189 -13.59 -7.32 2.93
N ALA A 190 -12.73 -6.33 3.10
CA ALA A 190 -11.30 -6.44 2.85
C ALA A 190 -10.56 -6.46 4.18
N ALA A 191 -10.41 -7.66 4.74
CA ALA A 191 -9.65 -7.86 5.96
C ALA A 191 -8.14 -7.99 5.64
N MET A 192 -7.31 -7.23 6.35
CA MET A 192 -5.85 -7.31 6.16
C MET A 192 -5.30 -8.71 6.42
N VAL A 193 -5.83 -9.43 7.41
CA VAL A 193 -5.39 -10.82 7.68
C VAL A 193 -5.62 -11.74 6.48
N ASP A 194 -6.73 -11.59 5.76
CA ASP A 194 -7.06 -12.43 4.60
C ASP A 194 -6.16 -12.09 3.40
N GLY A 195 -5.97 -10.79 3.16
CA GLY A 195 -5.07 -10.33 2.09
C GLY A 195 -3.62 -10.75 2.34
N VAL A 196 -3.12 -10.61 3.58
CA VAL A 196 -1.78 -11.07 3.96
C VAL A 196 -1.64 -12.59 3.82
N ALA A 197 -2.64 -13.37 4.25
CA ALA A 197 -2.66 -14.82 4.05
C ALA A 197 -2.62 -15.18 2.56
N SER A 198 -3.34 -14.44 1.73
CA SER A 198 -3.30 -14.60 0.26
C SER A 198 -1.92 -14.31 -0.33
N LEU A 199 -1.19 -13.28 0.15
CA LEU A 199 0.19 -13.02 -0.25
C LEU A 199 1.14 -14.19 0.07
N MET A 200 0.84 -14.97 1.10
CA MET A 200 1.63 -16.14 1.51
C MET A 200 1.31 -17.43 0.73
N THR A 201 0.40 -17.39 -0.25
CA THR A 201 -0.07 -18.58 -0.99
C THR A 201 1.08 -19.46 -1.51
N MET A 202 2.08 -18.86 -2.14
CA MET A 202 3.25 -19.59 -2.66
C MET A 202 4.03 -20.28 -1.52
N HIS A 203 4.25 -19.59 -0.41
CA HIS A 203 5.02 -20.11 0.73
C HIS A 203 4.30 -21.26 1.44
N PHE A 204 2.97 -21.19 1.57
CA PHE A 204 2.18 -22.31 2.08
C PHE A 204 2.25 -23.53 1.15
N GLY A 205 2.23 -23.33 -0.17
CA GLY A 205 2.45 -24.41 -1.13
C GLY A 205 3.83 -25.05 -0.99
N TYR A 206 4.87 -24.25 -0.89
CA TYR A 206 6.24 -24.72 -0.70
C TYR A 206 6.45 -25.44 0.63
N LEU A 207 5.82 -24.97 1.72
CA LEU A 207 5.86 -25.66 3.00
C LEU A 207 5.25 -27.06 2.93
N GLN A 208 4.08 -27.19 2.32
CA GLN A 208 3.39 -28.48 2.18
C GLN A 208 4.14 -29.44 1.24
N ALA A 209 4.81 -28.92 0.23
CA ALA A 209 5.66 -29.69 -0.67
C ALA A 209 7.01 -30.10 -0.06
N GLY A 210 7.32 -29.69 1.17
CA GLY A 210 8.62 -29.94 1.81
C GLY A 210 9.78 -29.12 1.21
N PHE A 211 9.50 -28.20 0.32
CA PHE A 211 10.50 -27.34 -0.30
C PHE A 211 10.91 -26.17 0.60
N TRP A 212 9.99 -25.67 1.42
CA TRP A 212 10.19 -24.61 2.41
C TRP A 212 10.32 -25.20 3.81
N ARG A 213 11.33 -24.76 4.57
CA ARG A 213 11.45 -25.08 5.98
C ARG A 213 10.69 -24.05 6.79
N ASN A 214 9.95 -24.49 7.81
CA ASN A 214 9.31 -23.58 8.75
C ASN A 214 10.34 -23.02 9.76
N ALA A 215 11.39 -22.43 9.20
CA ALA A 215 12.51 -21.82 9.92
C ALA A 215 12.96 -20.60 9.12
N ARG A 216 13.04 -19.45 9.80
CA ARG A 216 13.39 -18.17 9.19
C ARG A 216 14.87 -18.14 8.82
N GLY A 217 15.20 -17.52 7.66
CA GLY A 217 16.58 -17.35 7.20
C GLY A 217 17.27 -18.68 6.83
N GLU A 218 16.50 -19.70 6.45
CA GLU A 218 17.00 -20.99 5.99
C GLU A 218 16.50 -21.41 4.62
N ASN A 219 15.81 -20.50 3.91
CA ASN A 219 15.18 -20.81 2.65
C ASN A 219 15.75 -19.98 1.48
N ALA A 220 15.26 -20.25 0.28
CA ALA A 220 15.83 -19.69 -0.94
C ALA A 220 15.65 -18.17 -1.06
N VAL A 221 14.51 -17.61 -0.55
CA VAL A 221 14.14 -16.21 -0.77
C VAL A 221 13.83 -15.45 0.53
N ASP A 222 14.26 -15.95 1.66
CA ASP A 222 14.10 -15.32 2.98
C ASP A 222 15.43 -14.76 3.56
N GLY A 223 16.47 -14.66 2.70
CA GLY A 223 17.82 -14.29 3.10
C GLY A 223 18.68 -15.48 3.56
N GLY A 224 18.12 -16.69 3.60
CA GLY A 224 18.83 -17.92 3.96
C GLY A 224 19.83 -18.37 2.90
N SER A 225 19.52 -18.23 1.62
CA SER A 225 20.46 -18.57 0.56
C SER A 225 21.50 -17.46 0.30
N PRO A 226 22.74 -17.82 -0.03
CA PRO A 226 23.79 -16.85 -0.36
C PRO A 226 23.49 -16.06 -1.63
N TYR A 227 22.72 -16.62 -2.54
CA TYR A 227 22.37 -16.00 -3.83
C TYR A 227 21.09 -15.15 -3.76
N TYR A 228 20.45 -15.05 -2.58
CA TYR A 228 19.32 -14.16 -2.33
C TYR A 228 19.49 -13.50 -0.95
N SER A 229 20.37 -12.51 -0.90
CA SER A 229 20.80 -11.89 0.36
C SER A 229 21.41 -10.51 0.12
N THR A 230 21.71 -9.80 1.20
CA THR A 230 22.46 -8.54 1.16
C THR A 230 23.88 -8.74 1.67
N TYR A 231 24.83 -7.99 1.08
CA TYR A 231 26.26 -8.07 1.42
C TYR A 231 26.81 -6.69 1.76
N LEU A 232 27.54 -6.63 2.88
CA LEU A 232 28.18 -5.40 3.34
C LEU A 232 29.36 -5.08 2.42
N THR A 233 29.48 -3.82 2.03
CA THR A 233 30.57 -3.27 1.22
C THR A 233 31.61 -2.56 2.09
N ARG A 234 32.78 -2.24 1.52
CA ARG A 234 33.88 -1.60 2.24
C ARG A 234 33.53 -0.27 2.90
N ASP A 235 32.58 0.45 2.33
CA ASP A 235 32.10 1.76 2.81
C ASP A 235 30.91 1.67 3.79
N GLY A 236 30.59 0.48 4.29
CA GLY A 236 29.51 0.26 5.26
C GLY A 236 28.11 0.29 4.65
N LYS A 237 27.98 0.34 3.32
CA LYS A 237 26.73 0.22 2.57
C LYS A 237 26.48 -1.23 2.17
N TYR A 238 25.45 -1.49 1.35
CA TYR A 238 25.07 -2.86 1.00
C TYR A 238 24.84 -3.01 -0.51
N MET A 239 25.13 -4.23 -1.01
CA MET A 239 24.63 -4.74 -2.29
C MET A 239 23.58 -5.81 -2.03
N ALA A 240 22.49 -5.79 -2.80
CA ALA A 240 21.48 -6.83 -2.81
C ALA A 240 21.79 -7.82 -3.96
N VAL A 241 21.76 -9.11 -3.65
CA VAL A 241 21.97 -10.20 -4.61
C VAL A 241 20.68 -11.01 -4.70
N GLY A 242 20.20 -11.25 -5.93
CA GLY A 242 19.00 -12.04 -6.24
C GLY A 242 19.25 -13.07 -7.36
N ALA A 243 20.44 -13.65 -7.44
CA ALA A 243 20.91 -14.53 -8.52
C ALA A 243 20.39 -15.97 -8.37
N VAL A 244 19.06 -16.17 -8.40
CA VAL A 244 18.40 -17.44 -8.12
C VAL A 244 18.72 -18.51 -9.19
N GLU A 245 18.64 -18.15 -10.48
CA GLU A 245 18.89 -19.09 -11.56
C GLU A 245 20.38 -19.30 -11.80
N LYS A 246 20.77 -20.54 -12.12
CA LYS A 246 22.17 -20.94 -12.36
C LYS A 246 22.92 -20.03 -13.33
N ARG A 247 22.26 -19.55 -14.39
CA ARG A 247 22.85 -18.65 -15.38
C ARG A 247 23.21 -17.30 -14.79
N PHE A 248 22.34 -16.73 -13.95
CA PHE A 248 22.57 -15.45 -13.27
C PHE A 248 23.62 -15.59 -12.17
N PHE A 249 23.57 -16.70 -11.42
CA PHE A 249 24.60 -17.03 -10.45
C PHE A 249 25.99 -17.22 -11.09
N GLY A 250 26.06 -17.84 -12.27
CA GLY A 250 27.31 -17.92 -13.05
C GLY A 250 27.86 -16.55 -13.41
N GLN A 251 27.02 -15.61 -13.84
CA GLN A 251 27.44 -14.22 -14.11
C GLN A 251 27.87 -13.48 -12.82
N LEU A 252 27.19 -13.69 -11.72
CA LEU A 252 27.59 -13.20 -10.40
C LEU A 252 29.02 -13.62 -10.08
N LEU A 253 29.30 -14.94 -10.15
CA LEU A 253 30.63 -15.49 -9.87
C LEU A 253 31.69 -14.94 -10.83
N GLN A 254 31.36 -14.80 -12.10
CA GLN A 254 32.27 -14.23 -13.12
C GLN A 254 32.63 -12.78 -12.75
N ARG A 255 31.64 -11.94 -12.44
CA ARG A 255 31.85 -10.52 -12.08
C ARG A 255 32.60 -10.35 -10.77
N LEU A 256 32.44 -11.29 -9.84
CA LEU A 256 33.20 -11.33 -8.57
C LEU A 256 34.62 -11.90 -8.73
N GLY A 257 34.99 -12.43 -9.90
CA GLY A 257 36.28 -13.11 -10.10
C GLY A 257 36.37 -14.49 -9.45
N LEU A 258 35.21 -15.12 -9.20
CA LEU A 258 35.08 -16.40 -8.49
C LEU A 258 34.69 -17.59 -9.38
N ALA A 259 34.60 -17.41 -10.69
CA ALA A 259 34.14 -18.47 -11.62
C ALA A 259 34.90 -19.79 -11.52
N ASN A 260 36.21 -19.74 -11.18
CA ASN A 260 37.08 -20.92 -11.04
C ASN A 260 37.57 -21.15 -9.60
N ALA A 261 36.87 -20.63 -8.59
CA ALA A 261 37.34 -20.66 -7.20
C ALA A 261 36.99 -21.96 -6.44
N GLY A 262 36.44 -22.98 -7.12
CA GLY A 262 36.09 -24.26 -6.49
C GLY A 262 34.97 -24.15 -5.44
N LEU A 263 34.04 -23.20 -5.63
CA LEU A 263 32.95 -22.93 -4.69
C LEU A 263 31.93 -24.10 -4.62
N PRO A 264 31.20 -24.21 -3.51
CA PRO A 264 30.07 -25.12 -3.39
C PRO A 264 29.00 -24.91 -4.45
N ASP A 265 28.24 -25.99 -4.79
CA ASP A 265 27.06 -25.84 -5.64
C ASP A 265 26.07 -24.86 -5.00
N GLN A 266 25.48 -24.02 -5.80
CA GLN A 266 24.51 -22.98 -5.41
C GLN A 266 23.38 -23.56 -4.54
N ASN A 267 22.92 -24.79 -4.82
CA ASN A 267 21.79 -25.42 -4.17
C ASN A 267 22.17 -26.34 -3.01
N ASP A 268 23.48 -26.52 -2.73
CA ASP A 268 23.92 -27.30 -1.57
C ASP A 268 23.71 -26.50 -0.27
N ARG A 269 22.52 -26.64 0.31
CA ARG A 269 22.13 -25.96 1.55
C ARG A 269 23.09 -26.23 2.72
N SER A 270 23.77 -27.40 2.74
CA SER A 270 24.70 -27.74 3.82
C SER A 270 25.97 -26.89 3.80
N ARG A 271 26.26 -26.27 2.66
CA ARG A 271 27.45 -25.42 2.44
C ARG A 271 27.10 -23.95 2.16
N TRP A 272 25.87 -23.52 2.41
CA TRP A 272 25.48 -22.13 2.20
C TRP A 272 26.27 -21.14 3.07
N ASP A 273 26.61 -21.50 4.31
CA ASP A 273 27.40 -20.63 5.18
C ASP A 273 28.82 -20.40 4.62
N GLU A 274 29.45 -21.43 4.06
CA GLU A 274 30.75 -21.33 3.38
C GLU A 274 30.68 -20.43 2.14
N LEU A 275 29.66 -20.65 1.29
CA LEU A 275 29.46 -19.84 0.10
C LEU A 275 29.16 -18.38 0.47
N ARG A 276 28.32 -18.14 1.47
CA ARG A 276 28.00 -16.82 2.01
C ARG A 276 29.26 -16.09 2.50
N ALA A 277 30.08 -16.76 3.29
CA ALA A 277 31.32 -16.18 3.82
C ALA A 277 32.25 -15.75 2.68
N ARG A 278 32.37 -16.57 1.64
CA ARG A 278 33.22 -16.25 0.48
C ARG A 278 32.70 -15.06 -0.33
N LEU A 279 31.38 -14.98 -0.57
CA LEU A 279 30.77 -13.83 -1.23
C LEU A 279 30.93 -12.57 -0.38
N ALA A 280 30.71 -12.64 0.93
CA ALA A 280 30.86 -11.52 1.85
C ALA A 280 32.28 -10.94 1.87
N GLU A 281 33.28 -11.81 1.90
CA GLU A 281 34.72 -11.41 1.80
C GLU A 281 34.98 -10.59 0.54
N VAL A 282 34.46 -11.04 -0.60
CA VAL A 282 34.67 -10.35 -1.87
C VAL A 282 33.92 -9.03 -1.91
N PHE A 283 32.64 -8.98 -1.49
CA PHE A 283 31.86 -7.75 -1.46
C PHE A 283 32.48 -6.68 -0.53
N ALA A 284 33.08 -7.08 0.57
CA ALA A 284 33.80 -6.18 1.49
C ALA A 284 35.06 -5.53 0.86
N SER A 285 35.52 -5.98 -0.30
CA SER A 285 36.75 -5.46 -0.95
C SER A 285 36.57 -4.14 -1.68
N LYS A 286 35.34 -3.75 -2.03
CA LYS A 286 35.02 -2.52 -2.78
C LYS A 286 33.86 -1.76 -2.14
N THR A 287 33.72 -0.49 -2.51
CA THR A 287 32.56 0.33 -2.14
C THR A 287 31.31 -0.10 -2.92
N ARG A 288 30.13 0.30 -2.43
CA ARG A 288 28.85 0.07 -3.13
C ARG A 288 28.88 0.61 -4.56
N ASP A 289 29.41 1.81 -4.75
CA ASP A 289 29.46 2.44 -6.08
C ASP A 289 30.46 1.77 -7.02
N GLU A 290 31.60 1.28 -6.51
CA GLU A 290 32.53 0.45 -7.28
C GLU A 290 31.88 -0.85 -7.73
N TRP A 291 31.12 -1.51 -6.86
CA TRP A 291 30.37 -2.72 -7.20
C TRP A 291 29.24 -2.44 -8.19
N THR A 292 28.53 -1.34 -8.06
CA THR A 292 27.50 -0.93 -9.03
C THR A 292 28.06 -0.88 -10.43
N ARG A 293 29.25 -0.26 -10.62
CA ARG A 293 29.94 -0.23 -11.94
C ARG A 293 30.39 -1.61 -12.42
N VAL A 294 30.86 -2.48 -11.52
CA VAL A 294 31.23 -3.87 -11.88
C VAL A 294 30.05 -4.66 -12.43
N PHE A 295 28.87 -4.47 -11.88
CA PHE A 295 27.68 -5.20 -12.30
C PHE A 295 26.87 -4.52 -13.41
N GLU A 296 27.22 -3.29 -13.78
CA GLU A 296 26.57 -2.57 -14.88
C GLU A 296 26.56 -3.39 -16.17
N GLY A 297 25.39 -3.43 -16.84
CA GLY A 297 25.19 -4.16 -18.09
C GLY A 297 25.28 -5.69 -17.98
N SER A 298 25.15 -6.26 -16.77
CA SER A 298 25.12 -7.72 -16.56
C SER A 298 23.78 -8.21 -16.04
N ASP A 299 23.46 -9.49 -16.29
CA ASP A 299 22.31 -10.18 -15.74
C ASP A 299 22.64 -10.93 -14.43
N ALA A 300 23.57 -10.43 -13.64
CA ALA A 300 23.99 -11.05 -12.38
C ALA A 300 22.95 -10.89 -11.23
N CYS A 301 21.87 -10.17 -11.46
CA CYS A 301 20.83 -9.85 -10.47
C CYS A 301 21.42 -9.21 -9.19
N VAL A 302 22.27 -8.21 -9.37
CA VAL A 302 22.90 -7.46 -8.27
C VAL A 302 22.58 -5.98 -8.41
N SER A 303 22.15 -5.36 -7.31
CA SER A 303 21.86 -3.93 -7.28
C SER A 303 22.34 -3.28 -5.98
N PRO A 304 22.64 -1.98 -5.98
CA PRO A 304 22.91 -1.24 -4.74
C PRO A 304 21.66 -1.20 -3.87
N VAL A 305 21.83 -1.27 -2.55
CA VAL A 305 20.78 -0.91 -1.60
C VAL A 305 20.87 0.60 -1.37
N LEU A 306 19.87 1.31 -1.86
CA LEU A 306 19.76 2.77 -1.76
C LEU A 306 18.85 3.13 -0.59
N ASP A 307 19.12 4.25 0.08
CA ASP A 307 18.18 4.82 1.05
C ASP A 307 17.11 5.70 0.35
N MET A 308 16.19 6.28 1.14
CA MET A 308 15.07 7.07 0.59
C MET A 308 15.51 8.38 -0.05
N GLU A 309 16.66 8.94 0.33
CA GLU A 309 17.20 10.15 -0.25
C GLU A 309 17.95 9.83 -1.55
N GLU A 310 18.71 8.74 -1.57
CA GLU A 310 19.50 8.29 -2.72
C GLU A 310 18.61 7.78 -3.87
N CYS A 311 17.53 7.06 -3.56
CA CYS A 311 16.73 6.38 -4.59
C CYS A 311 16.01 7.36 -5.55
N VAL A 312 15.76 8.60 -5.13
CA VAL A 312 15.08 9.61 -5.97
C VAL A 312 15.91 10.08 -7.15
N ASP A 313 17.24 9.96 -7.05
CA ASP A 313 18.19 10.36 -8.07
C ASP A 313 18.79 9.15 -8.83
N ASP A 314 18.33 7.92 -8.55
CA ASP A 314 18.73 6.74 -9.32
C ASP A 314 18.37 6.91 -10.80
N PRO A 315 19.33 6.68 -11.74
CA PRO A 315 19.13 6.95 -13.16
C PRO A 315 17.95 6.20 -13.79
N HIS A 316 17.70 4.95 -13.38
CA HIS A 316 16.58 4.17 -13.89
C HIS A 316 15.25 4.69 -13.35
N LEU A 317 15.18 4.98 -12.05
CA LEU A 317 13.97 5.50 -11.43
C LEU A 317 13.65 6.92 -11.90
N ALA A 318 14.67 7.76 -12.12
CA ALA A 318 14.54 9.09 -12.70
C ALA A 318 14.03 9.03 -14.15
N ALA A 319 14.63 8.18 -15.01
CA ALA A 319 14.18 7.99 -16.39
C ALA A 319 12.73 7.48 -16.47
N ARG A 320 12.29 6.69 -15.50
CA ARG A 320 10.90 6.26 -15.37
C ARG A 320 9.98 7.32 -14.78
N GLY A 321 10.49 8.39 -14.16
CA GLY A 321 9.69 9.33 -13.37
C GLY A 321 8.97 8.59 -12.23
N THR A 322 9.68 7.70 -11.53
CA THR A 322 9.12 6.93 -10.42
C THR A 322 8.82 7.82 -9.23
N PHE A 323 9.63 8.86 -9.05
CA PHE A 323 9.40 9.94 -8.09
C PHE A 323 9.09 11.24 -8.84
N VAL A 324 8.22 12.06 -8.27
CA VAL A 324 7.84 13.37 -8.79
C VAL A 324 8.15 14.44 -7.77
N ARG A 325 8.53 15.64 -8.25
CA ARG A 325 8.77 16.83 -7.41
C ARG A 325 7.63 17.79 -7.62
N ARG A 326 6.86 18.06 -6.55
CA ARG A 326 5.70 18.96 -6.56
C ARG A 326 5.65 19.78 -5.29
N ASP A 327 5.32 21.06 -5.41
CA ASP A 327 5.07 21.96 -4.28
C ASP A 327 6.15 21.92 -3.19
N GLY A 328 7.43 21.71 -3.61
CA GLY A 328 8.58 21.59 -2.71
C GLY A 328 8.74 20.23 -2.02
N ALA A 329 7.90 19.25 -2.34
CA ALA A 329 8.01 17.89 -1.84
C ALA A 329 8.43 16.90 -2.94
N ILE A 330 8.96 15.75 -2.52
CA ILE A 330 9.24 14.60 -3.38
C ILE A 330 8.29 13.49 -2.95
N GLU A 331 7.57 12.93 -3.91
CA GLU A 331 6.62 11.85 -3.65
C GLU A 331 6.69 10.77 -4.74
N PRO A 332 6.34 9.51 -4.43
CA PRO A 332 6.22 8.47 -5.44
C PRO A 332 5.13 8.84 -6.46
N GLY A 333 5.45 8.72 -7.75
CA GLY A 333 4.50 8.94 -8.85
C GLY A 333 3.41 7.87 -8.88
N PRO A 334 2.31 8.10 -9.62
CA PRO A 334 1.23 7.14 -9.75
C PRO A 334 1.67 5.81 -10.38
N ALA A 335 1.14 4.73 -9.86
CA ALA A 335 1.31 3.37 -10.37
C ALA A 335 -0.04 2.61 -10.31
N PRO A 336 -0.30 1.66 -11.26
CA PRO A 336 0.50 1.31 -12.43
C PRO A 336 0.42 2.36 -13.56
N ARG A 337 1.25 2.17 -14.61
CA ARG A 337 1.24 3.04 -15.80
C ARG A 337 0.40 2.43 -16.91
N PHE A 338 -0.33 3.26 -17.59
CA PHE A 338 -1.20 2.87 -18.71
C PHE A 338 -0.68 3.46 -20.01
N SER A 339 -0.78 2.71 -21.10
CA SER A 339 -0.31 3.15 -22.42
C SER A 339 -1.14 4.26 -23.05
N ARG A 340 -2.41 4.39 -22.68
CA ARG A 340 -3.39 5.32 -23.27
C ARG A 340 -4.01 6.29 -22.25
N THR A 341 -4.54 5.78 -21.14
CA THR A 341 -5.18 6.55 -20.08
C THR A 341 -4.19 6.72 -18.92
N GLN A 342 -3.48 7.84 -18.88
CA GLN A 342 -2.42 8.03 -17.88
C GLN A 342 -3.00 8.41 -16.51
N ALA A 343 -2.44 7.81 -15.48
CA ALA A 343 -2.64 8.22 -14.10
C ALA A 343 -1.86 9.50 -13.80
N GLU A 344 -2.41 10.37 -12.97
CA GLU A 344 -1.77 11.64 -12.60
C GLU A 344 -2.15 12.08 -11.18
N ILE A 345 -1.24 12.77 -10.51
CA ILE A 345 -1.54 13.43 -9.26
C ILE A 345 -2.27 14.73 -9.57
N SER A 346 -3.59 14.74 -9.43
CA SER A 346 -4.44 15.85 -9.84
C SER A 346 -4.37 17.06 -8.89
N ARG A 347 -4.03 16.81 -7.60
CA ARG A 347 -3.86 17.85 -6.56
C ARG A 347 -3.01 17.37 -5.42
N SER A 348 -2.38 18.30 -4.72
CA SER A 348 -1.68 18.05 -3.45
C SER A 348 -2.68 17.71 -2.33
N PRO A 349 -2.25 17.02 -1.28
CA PRO A 349 -3.08 16.84 -0.09
C PRO A 349 -3.54 18.20 0.47
N VAL A 350 -4.77 18.26 0.96
CA VAL A 350 -5.35 19.49 1.50
C VAL A 350 -5.86 19.29 2.92
N GLU A 351 -5.77 20.36 3.71
CA GLU A 351 -6.45 20.43 5.00
C GLU A 351 -7.95 20.21 4.81
N PRO A 352 -8.60 19.31 5.58
CA PRO A 352 -10.01 18.96 5.37
C PRO A 352 -10.98 20.13 5.42
N ARG A 353 -10.62 21.20 6.14
CA ARG A 353 -11.46 22.39 6.31
C ARG A 353 -11.23 23.47 5.26
N ALA A 354 -10.14 23.37 4.50
CA ALA A 354 -9.70 24.46 3.63
C ALA A 354 -10.65 24.73 2.44
N ASP A 355 -11.36 23.71 1.95
CA ASP A 355 -12.21 23.84 0.75
C ASP A 355 -13.48 22.96 0.83
N THR A 356 -14.11 22.85 2.00
CA THR A 356 -15.33 22.06 2.18
C THR A 356 -16.44 22.52 1.22
N ARG A 357 -16.66 23.82 1.07
CA ARG A 357 -17.70 24.38 0.22
C ARG A 357 -17.43 24.11 -1.27
N GLY A 358 -16.20 24.36 -1.71
CA GLY A 358 -15.78 24.08 -3.08
C GLY A 358 -15.83 22.61 -3.45
N ALA A 359 -15.47 21.72 -2.50
CA ALA A 359 -15.57 20.29 -2.70
C ALA A 359 -17.03 19.81 -2.86
N LEU A 360 -17.96 20.32 -2.05
CA LEU A 360 -19.39 20.01 -2.15
C LEU A 360 -20.00 20.57 -3.45
N ALA A 361 -19.65 21.80 -3.84
CA ALA A 361 -20.10 22.38 -5.10
C ALA A 361 -19.60 21.56 -6.30
N ALA A 362 -18.34 21.15 -6.28
CA ALA A 362 -17.77 20.29 -7.32
C ALA A 362 -18.43 18.89 -7.36
N TRP A 363 -18.90 18.39 -6.22
CA TRP A 363 -19.67 17.15 -6.17
C TRP A 363 -21.09 17.31 -6.74
N GLY A 364 -21.57 18.55 -6.92
CA GLY A 364 -22.86 18.86 -7.53
C GLY A 364 -23.95 19.30 -6.56
N LEU A 365 -23.60 19.64 -5.30
CA LEU A 365 -24.57 20.23 -4.39
C LEU A 365 -24.89 21.67 -4.79
N ALA A 366 -26.17 22.05 -4.68
CA ALA A 366 -26.61 23.39 -4.91
C ALA A 366 -26.04 24.37 -3.89
N GLN A 367 -25.63 25.57 -4.31
CA GLN A 367 -25.04 26.59 -3.44
C GLN A 367 -25.91 26.92 -2.23
N ALA A 368 -27.23 27.06 -2.42
CA ALA A 368 -28.16 27.33 -1.34
C ALA A 368 -28.16 26.25 -0.24
N ARG A 369 -27.97 24.96 -0.63
CA ARG A 369 -27.86 23.85 0.31
C ARG A 369 -26.54 23.91 1.08
N ILE A 370 -25.44 24.25 0.41
CA ILE A 370 -24.13 24.44 1.04
C ILE A 370 -24.18 25.57 2.07
N ASP A 371 -24.80 26.68 1.70
CA ASP A 371 -24.95 27.86 2.59
C ASP A 371 -25.81 27.53 3.81
N GLU A 372 -26.89 26.81 3.67
CA GLU A 372 -27.73 26.29 4.75
C GLU A 372 -26.91 25.43 5.73
N LEU A 373 -26.16 24.44 5.21
CA LEU A 373 -25.34 23.55 6.03
C LEU A 373 -24.24 24.28 6.79
N ALA A 374 -23.62 25.28 6.15
CA ALA A 374 -22.58 26.11 6.77
C ALA A 374 -23.17 27.01 7.86
N ALA A 375 -24.31 27.66 7.60
CA ALA A 375 -25.02 28.50 8.58
C ALA A 375 -25.48 27.71 9.81
N ALA A 376 -25.85 26.43 9.61
CA ALA A 376 -26.22 25.53 10.69
C ALA A 376 -25.02 24.91 11.43
N GLY A 377 -23.78 25.21 11.03
CA GLY A 377 -22.56 24.65 11.64
C GLY A 377 -22.38 23.15 11.38
N VAL A 378 -23.05 22.58 10.38
CA VAL A 378 -22.98 21.17 10.02
C VAL A 378 -21.70 20.84 9.25
N ILE A 379 -21.20 21.81 8.49
CA ILE A 379 -19.94 21.71 7.74
C ILE A 379 -19.00 22.84 8.17
N ALA A 380 -17.69 22.64 7.94
CA ALA A 380 -16.72 23.72 8.13
C ALA A 380 -17.04 24.91 7.20
N PRO A 381 -16.83 26.15 7.64
CA PRO A 381 -17.18 27.33 6.84
C PRO A 381 -16.38 27.47 5.53
N GLY A 382 -15.22 26.82 5.38
CA GLY A 382 -14.32 26.89 4.25
C GLY A 382 -13.25 27.90 4.46
#